data_17c29ddabe8e3560032499b89b660286
#
_entry.id   17c29ddabe8e3560032499b89b660286
#
_cell.length_a   1.000
_cell.length_b   1.000
_cell.length_c   1.000
_cell.angle_alpha   90.00
_cell.angle_beta   90.00
_cell.angle_gamma   90.00
#
_symmetry.space_group_name_H-M   'P 1'
#
loop_
_entity.id
_entity.type
_entity.pdbx_description
1 polymer ?
#
loop_
_entity_poly.entity_id
_entity_poly.type
_entity_poly.pdbx_seq_one_letter_code
_entity_poly.pdbx_strand_id
1 'polypeptide(L)'
;QIFKFLESSSRPCVVAIDEFQQIADYRDGKKIIATLRKLVQNCQNTCFIFAGSNRRMMGQLFNTPSEPFFMSCTPLYLDAIALDKYTDFVSGHFKNNGKKIEKKCIETVYTLFDGHTWYMQYVFNRIFEITDAGQTANLQLIGTAIGNIFDIFEYVFQ
;
A
#
# COMPACT_ATOMS: atom_id res chain seq x y z
N GLN A 1 -5.42 27.38 8.03
CA GLN A 1 -6.23 27.16 9.26
C GLN A 1 -5.77 25.94 10.05
N ILE A 2 -5.55 24.78 9.41
CA ILE A 2 -5.20 23.53 10.11
C ILE A 2 -3.91 23.63 10.94
N PHE A 3 -2.83 24.18 10.39
CA PHE A 3 -1.56 24.33 11.13
C PHE A 3 -1.67 25.24 12.34
N LYS A 4 -2.46 26.34 12.29
CA LYS A 4 -2.72 27.17 13.46
C LYS A 4 -3.43 26.41 14.57
N PHE A 5 -4.36 25.52 14.20
CA PHE A 5 -5.01 24.63 15.16
C PHE A 5 -4.01 23.65 15.78
N LEU A 6 -3.15 23.02 14.98
CA LEU A 6 -2.14 22.07 15.46
C LEU A 6 -1.10 22.72 16.35
N GLU A 7 -0.66 23.94 16.03
CA GLU A 7 0.29 24.72 16.83
C GLU A 7 -0.29 25.10 18.21
N SER A 8 -1.59 25.40 18.25
CA SER A 8 -2.29 25.81 19.50
C SER A 8 -2.90 24.65 20.29
N SER A 9 -2.85 23.43 19.76
CA SER A 9 -3.47 22.26 20.40
C SER A 9 -2.72 21.87 21.67
N SER A 10 -3.45 21.78 22.78
CA SER A 10 -2.94 21.20 24.02
C SER A 10 -2.98 19.67 24.03
N ARG A 11 -3.67 19.05 23.06
CA ARG A 11 -3.77 17.60 22.95
C ARG A 11 -2.79 17.09 21.89
N PRO A 12 -2.15 15.92 22.13
CA PRO A 12 -1.34 15.28 21.11
C PRO A 12 -2.19 15.00 19.85
N CYS A 13 -1.65 15.35 18.68
CA CYS A 13 -2.28 15.13 17.40
C CYS A 13 -1.42 14.18 16.56
N VAL A 14 -2.08 13.41 15.69
CA VAL A 14 -1.42 12.63 14.63
C VAL A 14 -2.00 13.07 13.30
N VAL A 15 -1.14 13.43 12.37
CA VAL A 15 -1.54 13.85 11.02
C VAL A 15 -0.84 12.95 10.02
N ALA A 16 -1.63 12.16 9.28
CA ALA A 16 -1.14 11.36 8.18
C ALA A 16 -1.42 12.08 6.85
N ILE A 17 -0.40 12.17 6.01
CA ILE A 17 -0.49 12.74 4.65
C ILE A 17 -0.11 11.62 3.68
N ASP A 18 -1.11 11.18 2.92
CA ASP A 18 -0.94 10.12 1.92
C ASP A 18 -0.49 10.69 0.58
N GLU A 19 0.15 9.83 -0.24
CA GLU A 19 0.71 10.16 -1.56
C GLU A 19 1.57 11.43 -1.55
N PHE A 20 2.34 11.62 -0.46
CA PHE A 20 3.10 12.84 -0.21
C PHE A 20 4.08 13.20 -1.33
N GLN A 21 4.57 12.21 -2.07
CA GLN A 21 5.47 12.44 -3.21
C GLN A 21 4.82 13.26 -4.34
N GLN A 22 3.48 13.24 -4.48
CA GLN A 22 2.80 13.99 -5.53
C GLN A 22 3.01 15.50 -5.43
N ILE A 23 3.36 15.99 -4.23
CA ILE A 23 3.66 17.41 -4.03
C ILE A 23 4.84 17.89 -4.88
N ALA A 24 5.77 16.99 -5.23
CA ALA A 24 6.93 17.30 -6.06
C ALA A 24 6.55 17.59 -7.53
N ASP A 25 5.40 17.08 -7.99
CA ASP A 25 4.93 17.23 -9.37
C ASP A 25 4.18 18.55 -9.60
N TYR A 26 3.86 19.28 -8.53
CA TYR A 26 3.21 20.58 -8.66
C TYR A 26 4.18 21.65 -9.18
N ARG A 27 3.69 22.59 -9.99
CA ARG A 27 4.45 23.70 -10.56
C ARG A 27 5.33 24.44 -9.52
N ASP A 28 4.81 24.63 -8.29
CA ASP A 28 5.51 25.29 -7.18
C ASP A 28 5.91 24.28 -6.07
N GLY A 29 6.05 22.99 -6.40
CA GLY A 29 6.24 21.90 -5.45
C GLY A 29 7.35 22.16 -4.44
N LYS A 30 8.54 22.59 -4.88
CA LYS A 30 9.66 22.92 -3.98
C LYS A 30 9.33 24.01 -2.96
N LYS A 31 8.61 25.05 -3.38
CA LYS A 31 8.20 26.16 -2.50
C LYS A 31 7.16 25.69 -1.50
N ILE A 32 6.22 24.84 -1.94
CA ILE A 32 5.20 24.26 -1.08
C ILE A 32 5.85 23.34 -0.03
N ILE A 33 6.79 22.47 -0.43
CA ILE A 33 7.54 21.56 0.42
C ILE A 33 8.31 22.36 1.49
N ALA A 34 9.01 23.44 1.10
CA ALA A 34 9.76 24.28 2.03
C ALA A 34 8.83 25.00 3.04
N THR A 35 7.66 25.45 2.57
CA THR A 35 6.65 26.09 3.44
C THR A 35 6.07 25.07 4.41
N LEU A 36 5.70 23.88 3.91
CA LEU A 36 5.17 22.80 4.73
C LEU A 36 6.17 22.37 5.81
N ARG A 37 7.45 22.26 5.46
CA ARG A 37 8.52 21.92 6.43
C ARG A 37 8.55 22.88 7.60
N LYS A 38 8.47 24.20 7.34
CA LYS A 38 8.42 25.22 8.40
C LYS A 38 7.18 25.06 9.29
N LEU A 39 6.01 24.80 8.69
CA LEU A 39 4.77 24.62 9.44
C LEU A 39 4.81 23.36 10.31
N VAL A 40 5.32 22.25 9.79
CA VAL A 40 5.49 20.98 10.52
C VAL A 40 6.41 21.18 11.74
N GLN A 41 7.51 21.91 11.58
CA GLN A 41 8.46 22.15 12.67
C GLN A 41 7.88 22.93 13.85
N ASN A 42 6.87 23.77 13.63
CA ASN A 42 6.23 24.55 14.68
C ASN A 42 5.21 23.75 15.50
N CYS A 43 4.73 22.60 14.98
CA CYS A 43 3.70 21.78 15.61
C CYS A 43 4.31 20.79 16.62
N GLN A 44 4.70 21.26 17.82
CA GLN A 44 5.43 20.46 18.82
C GLN A 44 4.62 19.27 19.38
N ASN A 45 3.30 19.38 19.48
CA ASN A 45 2.41 18.33 19.98
C ASN A 45 1.82 17.45 18.86
N THR A 46 2.41 17.47 17.65
CA THR A 46 1.87 16.75 16.51
C THR A 46 2.91 15.79 15.93
N CYS A 47 2.53 14.52 15.81
CA CYS A 47 3.27 13.54 15.03
C CYS A 47 2.78 13.56 13.57
N PHE A 48 3.70 13.71 12.63
CA PHE A 48 3.39 13.67 11.22
C PHE A 48 3.83 12.33 10.61
N ILE A 49 2.94 11.71 9.85
CA ILE A 49 3.20 10.50 9.07
C ILE A 49 3.08 10.88 7.60
N PHE A 50 4.15 10.72 6.85
CA PHE A 50 4.15 10.93 5.40
C PHE A 50 4.16 9.57 4.72
N ALA A 51 3.06 9.22 4.06
CA ALA A 51 2.94 7.99 3.30
C ALA A 51 3.10 8.26 1.80
N GLY A 52 3.59 7.29 1.05
CA GLY A 52 3.74 7.39 -0.39
C GLY A 52 4.04 6.04 -1.01
N SER A 53 3.44 5.78 -2.16
CA SER A 53 3.59 4.53 -2.92
C SER A 53 4.88 4.50 -3.75
N ASN A 54 5.42 5.65 -4.13
CA ASN A 54 6.65 5.75 -4.92
C ASN A 54 7.89 5.87 -4.03
N ARG A 55 8.53 4.73 -3.72
CA ARG A 55 9.74 4.66 -2.87
C ARG A 55 10.87 5.58 -3.36
N ARG A 56 11.07 5.71 -4.68
CA ARG A 56 12.13 6.53 -5.26
C ARG A 56 11.87 8.01 -4.99
N MET A 57 10.65 8.48 -5.27
CA MET A 57 10.29 9.89 -5.03
C MET A 57 10.30 10.23 -3.54
N MET A 58 9.76 9.35 -2.68
CA MET A 58 9.86 9.52 -1.23
C MET A 58 11.31 9.58 -0.78
N GLY A 59 12.17 8.70 -1.27
CA GLY A 59 13.60 8.73 -0.99
C GLY A 59 14.28 10.02 -1.43
N GLN A 60 13.89 10.60 -2.55
CA GLN A 60 14.39 11.89 -2.99
C GLN A 60 14.03 13.01 -2.01
N LEU A 61 12.78 13.08 -1.54
CA LEU A 61 12.30 14.11 -0.63
C LEU A 61 12.94 14.05 0.76
N PHE A 62 13.23 12.84 1.28
CA PHE A 62 13.69 12.67 2.67
C PHE A 62 15.17 12.33 2.81
N ASN A 63 15.84 11.86 1.76
CA ASN A 63 17.24 11.40 1.82
C ASN A 63 18.20 12.26 0.98
N THR A 64 17.70 13.28 0.25
CA THR A 64 18.58 14.19 -0.53
C THR A 64 18.93 15.41 0.28
N PRO A 65 20.24 15.75 0.46
CA PRO A 65 20.67 16.86 1.31
C PRO A 65 20.13 18.24 0.92
N SER A 66 19.80 18.45 -0.36
CA SER A 66 19.24 19.71 -0.86
C SER A 66 17.72 19.86 -0.62
N GLU A 67 17.04 18.82 -0.15
CA GLU A 67 15.61 18.86 0.06
C GLU A 67 15.21 19.33 1.47
N PRO A 68 14.10 20.09 1.60
CA PRO A 68 13.69 20.65 2.90
C PRO A 68 13.40 19.61 3.98
N PHE A 69 12.97 18.41 3.62
CA PHE A 69 12.69 17.32 4.54
C PHE A 69 13.87 16.36 4.78
N PHE A 70 15.08 16.74 4.33
CA PHE A 70 16.25 15.90 4.53
C PHE A 70 16.40 15.47 5.99
N MET A 71 16.53 14.16 6.24
CA MET A 71 16.70 13.52 7.55
C MET A 71 15.71 13.98 8.62
N SER A 72 14.49 14.35 8.23
CA SER A 72 13.48 14.87 9.15
C SER A 72 12.49 13.81 9.67
N CYS A 73 12.54 12.62 9.15
CA CYS A 73 11.66 11.50 9.50
C CYS A 73 12.45 10.21 9.64
N THR A 74 11.92 9.28 10.43
CA THR A 74 12.40 7.90 10.46
C THR A 74 11.68 7.12 9.35
N PRO A 75 12.40 6.54 8.38
CA PRO A 75 11.77 5.78 7.31
C PRO A 75 11.25 4.44 7.83
N LEU A 76 10.04 4.10 7.39
CA LEU A 76 9.43 2.78 7.56
C LEU A 76 9.12 2.23 6.17
N TYR A 77 9.75 1.13 5.81
CA TYR A 77 9.52 0.45 4.54
C TYR A 77 8.53 -0.69 4.76
N LEU A 78 7.48 -0.72 3.95
CA LEU A 78 6.54 -1.83 3.90
C LEU A 78 6.96 -2.74 2.74
N ASP A 79 7.32 -3.97 3.08
CA ASP A 79 7.64 -5.01 2.11
C ASP A 79 6.41 -5.89 1.84
N ALA A 80 6.54 -6.85 0.90
CA ALA A 80 5.50 -7.83 0.66
C ALA A 80 5.14 -8.56 1.95
N ILE A 81 3.85 -8.85 2.13
CA ILE A 81 3.38 -9.66 3.27
C ILE A 81 3.99 -11.05 3.16
N ALA A 82 4.60 -11.55 4.23
CA ALA A 82 5.22 -12.88 4.23
C ALA A 82 4.22 -13.98 3.83
N LEU A 83 4.68 -14.93 3.03
CA LEU A 83 3.84 -15.98 2.43
C LEU A 83 3.03 -16.77 3.47
N ASP A 84 3.61 -17.10 4.62
CA ASP A 84 2.94 -17.81 5.71
C ASP A 84 1.72 -17.03 6.23
N LYS A 85 1.90 -15.75 6.53
CA LYS A 85 0.84 -14.86 6.99
C LYS A 85 -0.25 -14.66 5.93
N TYR A 86 0.17 -14.52 4.68
CA TYR A 86 -0.77 -14.38 3.57
C TYR A 86 -1.55 -15.68 3.33
N THR A 87 -0.91 -16.83 3.48
CA THR A 87 -1.54 -18.16 3.40
C THR A 87 -2.61 -18.32 4.49
N ASP A 88 -2.30 -17.95 5.72
CA ASP A 88 -3.25 -18.01 6.84
C ASP A 88 -4.46 -17.11 6.60
N PHE A 89 -4.22 -15.90 6.10
CA PHE A 89 -5.29 -14.94 5.76
C PHE A 89 -6.22 -15.51 4.69
N VAL A 90 -5.69 -15.95 3.56
CA VAL A 90 -6.50 -16.49 2.45
C VAL A 90 -7.24 -17.75 2.88
N SER A 91 -6.55 -18.70 3.50
CA SER A 91 -7.15 -19.96 3.96
C SER A 91 -8.25 -19.71 5.00
N GLY A 92 -8.03 -18.77 5.92
CA GLY A 92 -9.01 -18.34 6.91
C GLY A 92 -10.25 -17.75 6.26
N HIS A 93 -10.09 -16.90 5.24
CA HIS A 93 -11.21 -16.29 4.52
C HIS A 93 -12.06 -17.34 3.80
N PHE A 94 -11.45 -18.29 3.11
CA PHE A 94 -12.15 -19.40 2.46
C PHE A 94 -12.91 -20.26 3.49
N LYS A 95 -12.22 -20.66 4.58
CA LYS A 95 -12.80 -21.49 5.64
C LYS A 95 -14.00 -20.84 6.30
N ASN A 96 -13.94 -19.56 6.62
CA ASN A 96 -15.04 -18.83 7.27
C ASN A 96 -16.31 -18.75 6.39
N ASN A 97 -16.16 -18.97 5.10
CA ASN A 97 -17.26 -19.00 4.12
C ASN A 97 -17.59 -20.42 3.63
N GLY A 98 -17.20 -21.46 4.37
CA GLY A 98 -17.52 -22.85 4.03
C GLY A 98 -16.81 -23.40 2.80
N LYS A 99 -15.73 -22.75 2.35
CA LYS A 99 -14.92 -23.15 1.21
C LYS A 99 -13.54 -23.60 1.68
N LYS A 100 -12.77 -24.21 0.80
CA LYS A 100 -11.37 -24.58 1.05
C LYS A 100 -10.50 -24.12 -0.13
N ILE A 101 -9.21 -23.98 0.11
CA ILE A 101 -8.22 -23.69 -0.92
C ILE A 101 -6.95 -24.48 -0.63
N GLU A 102 -6.36 -25.08 -1.67
CA GLU A 102 -5.09 -25.78 -1.54
C GLU A 102 -3.95 -24.79 -1.27
N LYS A 103 -3.09 -25.11 -0.32
CA LYS A 103 -1.90 -24.31 0.02
C LYS A 103 -1.04 -24.05 -1.23
N LYS A 104 -0.87 -25.07 -2.09
CA LYS A 104 -0.11 -24.95 -3.33
C LYS A 104 -0.71 -23.92 -4.30
N CYS A 105 -2.03 -23.76 -4.30
CA CYS A 105 -2.71 -22.73 -5.08
C CYS A 105 -2.27 -21.32 -4.59
N ILE A 106 -2.23 -21.11 -3.27
CA ILE A 106 -1.80 -19.85 -2.68
C ILE A 106 -0.33 -19.56 -2.98
N GLU A 107 0.55 -20.55 -2.78
CA GLU A 107 1.98 -20.43 -3.07
C GLU A 107 2.24 -20.10 -4.55
N THR A 108 1.50 -20.71 -5.46
CA THR A 108 1.64 -20.45 -6.91
C THR A 108 1.25 -19.02 -7.25
N VAL A 109 0.11 -18.54 -6.77
CA VAL A 109 -0.34 -17.15 -7.01
C VAL A 109 0.63 -16.15 -6.38
N TYR A 110 1.11 -16.43 -5.16
CA TYR A 110 2.08 -15.59 -4.48
C TYR A 110 3.38 -15.44 -5.28
N THR A 111 3.92 -16.55 -5.77
CA THR A 111 5.14 -16.57 -6.59
C THR A 111 4.94 -15.86 -7.93
N LEU A 112 3.79 -16.07 -8.56
CA LEU A 112 3.47 -15.48 -9.87
C LEU A 112 3.45 -13.94 -9.82
N PHE A 113 2.98 -13.37 -8.72
CA PHE A 113 2.87 -11.92 -8.54
C PHE A 113 3.89 -11.33 -7.57
N ASP A 114 4.94 -12.08 -7.22
CA ASP A 114 6.01 -11.64 -6.33
C ASP A 114 5.50 -10.98 -5.03
N GLY A 115 4.43 -11.54 -4.45
CA GLY A 115 3.81 -11.03 -3.22
C GLY A 115 3.05 -9.71 -3.37
N HIS A 116 2.80 -9.22 -4.60
CA HIS A 116 2.07 -7.99 -4.82
C HIS A 116 0.60 -8.13 -4.46
N THR A 117 0.20 -7.54 -3.33
CA THR A 117 -1.10 -7.77 -2.67
C THR A 117 -2.30 -7.48 -3.55
N TRP A 118 -2.29 -6.41 -4.36
CA TRP A 118 -3.42 -6.05 -5.22
C TRP A 118 -3.73 -7.14 -6.23
N TYR A 119 -2.71 -7.64 -6.94
CA TYR A 119 -2.88 -8.70 -7.93
C TYR A 119 -3.31 -10.01 -7.31
N MET A 120 -2.71 -10.37 -6.18
CA MET A 120 -3.08 -11.57 -5.46
C MET A 120 -4.51 -11.52 -4.96
N GLN A 121 -4.95 -10.39 -4.39
CA GLN A 121 -6.33 -10.22 -3.93
C GLN A 121 -7.33 -10.34 -5.07
N TYR A 122 -7.03 -9.74 -6.23
CA TYR A 122 -7.89 -9.88 -7.40
C TYR A 122 -8.06 -11.35 -7.80
N VAL A 123 -6.96 -12.10 -7.93
CA VAL A 123 -7.00 -13.52 -8.30
C VAL A 123 -7.74 -14.33 -7.26
N PHE A 124 -7.45 -14.14 -5.96
CA PHE A 124 -8.13 -14.90 -4.91
C PHE A 124 -9.62 -14.56 -4.79
N ASN A 125 -10.03 -13.32 -5.04
CA ASN A 125 -11.44 -12.96 -5.12
C ASN A 125 -12.13 -13.73 -6.26
N ARG A 126 -11.51 -13.80 -7.44
CA ARG A 126 -12.08 -14.57 -8.56
C ARG A 126 -12.13 -16.07 -8.27
N ILE A 127 -11.06 -16.65 -7.71
CA ILE A 127 -11.06 -18.06 -7.29
C ILE A 127 -12.15 -18.30 -6.23
N PHE A 128 -12.30 -17.38 -5.29
CA PHE A 128 -13.33 -17.47 -4.25
C PHE A 128 -14.75 -17.45 -4.85
N GLU A 129 -15.03 -16.57 -5.82
CA GLU A 129 -16.31 -16.46 -6.51
C GLU A 129 -16.69 -17.75 -7.24
N ILE A 130 -15.73 -18.35 -7.98
CA ILE A 130 -15.97 -19.55 -8.79
C ILE A 130 -15.87 -20.86 -8.00
N THR A 131 -15.53 -20.81 -6.70
CA THR A 131 -15.49 -21.99 -5.84
C THR A 131 -16.79 -22.09 -5.05
N ASP A 132 -17.54 -23.17 -5.21
CA ASP A 132 -18.78 -23.39 -4.47
C ASP A 132 -18.54 -23.71 -3.00
N ALA A 133 -19.55 -23.50 -2.16
CA ALA A 133 -19.52 -23.91 -0.77
C ALA A 133 -19.31 -25.43 -0.65
N GLY A 134 -18.45 -25.84 0.27
CA GLY A 134 -18.06 -27.24 0.46
C GLY A 134 -16.96 -27.72 -0.50
N GLN A 135 -16.61 -26.94 -1.55
CA GLN A 135 -15.57 -27.30 -2.51
C GLN A 135 -14.19 -26.80 -2.11
N THR A 136 -13.16 -27.37 -2.77
CA THR A 136 -11.76 -26.99 -2.58
C THR A 136 -11.21 -26.38 -3.87
N ALA A 137 -10.78 -25.11 -3.81
CA ALA A 137 -10.08 -24.47 -4.91
C ALA A 137 -8.70 -25.10 -5.12
N ASN A 138 -8.36 -25.39 -6.35
CA ASN A 138 -7.13 -26.02 -6.78
C ASN A 138 -6.41 -25.22 -7.87
N LEU A 139 -5.24 -25.69 -8.31
CA LEU A 139 -4.42 -25.03 -9.34
C LEU A 139 -5.13 -24.78 -10.68
N GLN A 140 -6.10 -25.59 -11.05
CA GLN A 140 -6.81 -25.45 -12.33
C GLN A 140 -7.63 -24.16 -12.39
N LEU A 141 -8.14 -23.69 -11.23
CA LEU A 141 -8.91 -22.46 -11.16
C LEU A 141 -8.06 -21.20 -11.35
N ILE A 142 -6.74 -21.28 -11.15
CA ILE A 142 -5.83 -20.14 -11.33
C ILE A 142 -5.88 -19.63 -12.77
N GLY A 143 -5.80 -20.54 -13.76
CA GLY A 143 -5.87 -20.18 -15.18
C GLY A 143 -7.16 -19.43 -15.53
N THR A 144 -8.29 -19.90 -15.03
CA THR A 144 -9.60 -19.27 -15.21
C THR A 144 -9.68 -17.91 -14.53
N ALA A 145 -9.10 -17.79 -13.33
CA ALA A 145 -9.10 -16.54 -12.56
C ALA A 145 -8.20 -15.46 -13.18
N ILE A 146 -7.08 -15.85 -13.79
CA ILE A 146 -6.09 -14.95 -14.40
C ILE A 146 -6.50 -14.54 -15.81
N GLY A 147 -7.25 -15.35 -16.55
CA GLY A 147 -7.57 -15.11 -17.96
C GLY A 147 -8.14 -13.72 -18.25
N ASN A 148 -8.83 -13.10 -17.30
CA ASN A 148 -9.37 -11.75 -17.41
C ASN A 148 -8.44 -10.64 -16.86
N ILE A 149 -7.34 -11.01 -16.20
CA ILE A 149 -6.41 -10.01 -15.63
C ILE A 149 -5.64 -9.32 -16.75
N PHE A 150 -5.18 -10.04 -17.75
CA PHE A 150 -4.40 -9.44 -18.85
C PHE A 150 -5.23 -8.41 -19.62
N ASP A 151 -6.53 -8.63 -19.82
CA ASP A 151 -7.42 -7.66 -20.45
C ASP A 151 -7.53 -6.35 -19.63
N ILE A 152 -7.48 -6.44 -18.31
CA ILE A 152 -7.49 -5.27 -17.41
C ILE A 152 -6.14 -4.56 -17.41
N PHE A 153 -5.03 -5.30 -17.53
CA PHE A 153 -3.68 -4.73 -17.56
C PHE A 153 -3.39 -3.94 -18.82
N GLU A 154 -3.88 -4.33 -19.98
CA GLU A 154 -3.74 -3.52 -21.19
C GLU A 154 -4.37 -2.13 -21.04
N TYR A 155 -5.43 -2.01 -20.22
CA TYR A 155 -6.09 -0.73 -19.93
C TYR A 155 -5.38 0.15 -18.89
N VAL A 156 -4.58 -0.45 -17.99
CA VAL A 156 -3.94 0.28 -16.87
C VAL A 156 -2.52 0.75 -17.23
N PHE A 157 -1.88 0.14 -18.24
CA PHE A 157 -0.50 0.44 -18.65
C PHE A 157 -0.39 1.12 -20.04
N GLN A 158 -1.51 1.58 -20.62
CA GLN A 158 -1.53 2.54 -21.74
C GLN A 158 -1.63 3.97 -21.19
#